data_c5c0a396e9d70af6523ec6c6fbaa564d
#
_entry.id   c5c0a396e9d70af6523ec6c6fbaa564d
#
_cell.length_a   1.000
_cell.length_b   1.000
_cell.length_c   1.000
_cell.angle_alpha   90.00
_cell.angle_beta   90.00
_cell.angle_gamma   90.00
#
_symmetry.space_group_name_H-M   'P 1'
#
loop_
_entity.id
_entity.type
_entity.pdbx_description
1 polymer ?
#
loop_
_entity_poly.entity_id
_entity_poly.type
_entity_poly.pdbx_seq_one_letter_code
_entity_poly.pdbx_strand_id
1 'polypeptide(L)'
;MFSPDADLFFEPPRTHRRPPSRYGLLHLLRRDVIQCLGRDPTSNAELKHRALWPAAMGILAGIDLLAKYFAGTDQSRGVGSRYRNYLNRYCQPLGPDDAKTLYQFRNALIHSFGLYSESKNKVYRFGMSFRGRTLITQGAKDCYTIDLRALHERFEQSISLFQSDLDTDTNLQRNFKAMFPKYGCALYDCS
;
A
#
# COMPACT_ATOMS: atom_id res chain seq x y z
N MET A 1 12.09 6.40 -19.93
CA MET A 1 11.61 7.78 -19.61
C MET A 1 10.17 7.67 -19.19
N PHE A 2 9.88 7.94 -17.91
CA PHE A 2 8.52 7.87 -17.39
C PHE A 2 7.58 8.81 -18.15
N SER A 3 6.31 8.40 -18.26
CA SER A 3 5.30 9.35 -18.74
C SER A 3 5.05 10.39 -17.64
N PRO A 4 4.61 11.63 -17.99
CA PRO A 4 4.27 12.66 -17.00
C PRO A 4 3.27 12.17 -15.94
N ASP A 5 2.41 11.23 -16.29
CA ASP A 5 1.45 10.60 -15.37
C ASP A 5 2.13 9.68 -14.36
N ALA A 6 3.17 8.92 -14.77
CA ALA A 6 3.93 8.09 -13.86
C ALA A 6 4.75 8.97 -12.89
N ASP A 7 5.41 10.01 -13.39
CA ASP A 7 6.11 10.97 -12.53
C ASP A 7 5.17 11.56 -11.48
N LEU A 8 3.97 12.00 -11.90
CA LEU A 8 2.97 12.54 -10.96
C LEU A 8 2.52 11.52 -9.92
N PHE A 9 2.39 10.26 -10.29
CA PHE A 9 1.90 9.20 -9.42
C PHE A 9 2.89 8.82 -8.33
N PHE A 10 4.17 8.68 -8.68
CA PHE A 10 5.21 8.16 -7.79
C PHE A 10 5.97 9.26 -7.04
N GLU A 11 6.21 10.39 -7.66
CA GLU A 11 7.10 11.43 -7.17
C GLU A 11 6.37 12.58 -6.46
N PRO A 12 7.04 13.27 -5.51
CA PRO A 12 6.51 14.50 -4.97
C PRO A 12 6.37 15.53 -6.09
N PRO A 13 5.34 16.38 -6.04
CA PRO A 13 5.23 17.46 -7.00
C PRO A 13 6.49 18.32 -6.92
N ARG A 14 7.11 18.59 -8.07
CA ARG A 14 8.26 19.49 -8.14
C ARG A 14 7.83 20.83 -7.58
N THR A 15 8.63 21.39 -6.67
CA THR A 15 8.35 22.66 -5.99
C THR A 15 8.16 23.75 -7.03
N HIS A 16 6.92 24.18 -7.22
CA HIS A 16 6.57 25.35 -7.99
C HIS A 16 6.20 26.50 -7.03
N ARG A 17 6.37 27.72 -7.46
CA ARG A 17 5.98 28.93 -6.70
C ARG A 17 4.48 28.97 -6.36
N ARG A 18 3.67 28.12 -7.00
CA ARG A 18 2.23 27.92 -6.69
C ARG A 18 1.99 26.45 -6.37
N PRO A 19 1.08 26.14 -5.43
CA PRO A 19 0.67 24.74 -5.21
C PRO A 19 0.24 24.11 -6.52
N PRO A 20 0.63 22.88 -6.82
CA PRO A 20 0.16 22.17 -8.01
C PRO A 20 -1.35 21.96 -7.90
N SER A 21 -2.06 22.06 -9.02
CA SER A 21 -3.49 21.77 -9.10
C SER A 21 -3.83 20.27 -8.97
N ARG A 22 -2.81 19.41 -9.12
CA ARG A 22 -2.94 17.96 -9.07
C ARG A 22 -1.82 17.34 -8.24
N TYR A 23 -2.16 16.36 -7.42
CA TYR A 23 -1.22 15.58 -6.62
C TYR A 23 -1.36 14.10 -6.94
N GLY A 24 -0.26 13.39 -7.08
CA GLY A 24 -0.26 11.95 -7.23
C GLY A 24 -0.87 11.27 -6.00
N LEU A 25 -1.83 10.38 -6.21
CA LEU A 25 -2.54 9.74 -5.10
C LEU A 25 -1.62 8.86 -4.27
N LEU A 26 -0.71 8.11 -4.91
CA LEU A 26 0.27 7.30 -4.21
C LEU A 26 1.25 8.15 -3.39
N HIS A 27 1.70 9.30 -3.96
CA HIS A 27 2.56 10.23 -3.24
C HIS A 27 1.90 10.75 -1.96
N LEU A 28 0.65 11.21 -2.04
CA LEU A 28 -0.10 11.70 -0.87
C LEU A 28 -0.23 10.61 0.20
N LEU A 29 -0.58 9.40 -0.22
CA LEU A 29 -0.74 8.27 0.69
C LEU A 29 0.58 7.92 1.39
N ARG A 30 1.70 7.88 0.67
CA ARG A 30 3.04 7.63 1.25
C ARG A 30 3.41 8.69 2.27
N ARG A 31 3.18 9.95 1.96
CA ARG A 31 3.39 11.09 2.87
C ARG A 31 2.62 10.90 4.19
N ASP A 32 1.33 10.59 4.09
CA ASP A 32 0.46 10.45 5.25
C ASP A 32 0.81 9.18 6.07
N VAL A 33 1.20 8.09 5.41
CA VAL A 33 1.69 6.87 6.08
C VAL A 33 2.97 7.17 6.87
N ILE A 34 3.95 7.86 6.28
CA ILE A 34 5.20 8.22 6.96
C ILE A 34 4.91 9.06 8.21
N GLN A 35 4.02 10.04 8.10
CA GLN A 35 3.60 10.88 9.23
C GLN A 35 2.91 10.04 10.33
N CYS A 36 2.01 9.14 9.96
CA CYS A 36 1.35 8.23 10.91
C CYS A 36 2.34 7.26 11.57
N LEU A 37 3.42 6.88 10.90
CA LEU A 37 4.50 6.07 11.48
C LEU A 37 5.45 6.86 12.39
N GLY A 38 5.20 8.16 12.58
CA GLY A 38 5.95 9.02 13.49
C GLY A 38 7.21 9.63 12.87
N ARG A 39 7.16 9.95 11.59
CA ARG A 39 8.22 10.70 10.90
C ARG A 39 7.65 11.88 10.13
N ASP A 40 8.35 12.99 10.17
CA ASP A 40 8.03 14.14 9.32
C ASP A 40 8.37 13.80 7.86
N PRO A 41 7.41 13.92 6.92
CA PRO A 41 7.63 13.49 5.54
C PRO A 41 8.60 14.38 4.76
N THR A 42 8.91 15.58 5.26
CA THR A 42 9.81 16.53 4.59
C THR A 42 11.23 16.43 5.14
N SER A 43 11.37 16.50 6.47
CA SER A 43 12.66 16.49 7.15
C SER A 43 13.12 15.12 7.59
N ASN A 44 12.24 14.10 7.53
CA ASN A 44 12.44 12.75 8.08
C ASN A 44 12.72 12.73 9.60
N ALA A 45 12.46 13.84 10.29
CA ALA A 45 12.62 13.93 11.74
C ALA A 45 11.63 13.03 12.47
N GLU A 46 12.03 12.48 13.60
CA GLU A 46 11.14 11.64 14.42
C GLU A 46 10.08 12.52 15.11
N LEU A 47 8.82 12.11 15.02
CA LEU A 47 7.68 12.76 15.66
C LEU A 47 7.40 12.11 17.01
N LYS A 48 6.87 12.91 17.94
CA LYS A 48 6.58 12.46 19.31
C LYS A 48 5.53 11.35 19.39
N HIS A 49 4.61 11.29 18.45
CA HIS A 49 3.48 10.35 18.46
C HIS A 49 3.40 9.57 17.16
N ARG A 50 2.86 8.34 17.26
CA ARG A 50 2.57 7.45 16.13
C ARG A 50 1.10 7.09 16.13
N ALA A 51 0.51 7.03 14.95
CA ALA A 51 -0.86 6.60 14.70
C ALA A 51 -0.84 5.27 13.93
N LEU A 52 -0.52 4.18 14.63
CA LEU A 52 -0.25 2.88 13.99
C LEU A 52 -1.43 2.32 13.21
N TRP A 53 -2.64 2.57 13.68
CA TRP A 53 -3.86 2.10 13.01
C TRP A 53 -4.07 2.76 11.63
N PRO A 54 -4.09 4.09 11.52
CA PRO A 54 -4.16 4.76 10.22
C PRO A 54 -2.96 4.42 9.32
N ALA A 55 -1.75 4.25 9.87
CA ALA A 55 -0.59 3.82 9.12
C ALA A 55 -0.82 2.45 8.46
N ALA A 56 -1.29 1.46 9.23
CA ALA A 56 -1.61 0.14 8.70
C ALA A 56 -2.68 0.20 7.60
N MET A 57 -3.76 0.95 7.82
CA MET A 57 -4.82 1.14 6.83
C MET A 57 -4.27 1.79 5.54
N GLY A 58 -3.43 2.82 5.66
CA GLY A 58 -2.80 3.49 4.53
C GLY A 58 -1.92 2.55 3.72
N ILE A 59 -1.04 1.78 4.38
CA ILE A 59 -0.17 0.81 3.69
C ILE A 59 -1.01 -0.24 2.94
N LEU A 60 -2.00 -0.83 3.60
CA LEU A 60 -2.84 -1.87 3.00
C LEU A 60 -3.71 -1.33 1.85
N ALA A 61 -4.21 -0.10 1.96
CA ALA A 61 -4.90 0.60 0.88
C ALA A 61 -3.96 0.93 -0.29
N GLY A 62 -2.71 1.31 -0.02
CA GLY A 62 -1.68 1.52 -1.03
C GLY A 62 -1.33 0.26 -1.81
N ILE A 63 -1.22 -0.87 -1.13
CA ILE A 63 -1.05 -2.18 -1.77
C ILE A 63 -2.27 -2.51 -2.65
N ASP A 64 -3.50 -2.25 -2.19
CA ASP A 64 -4.71 -2.47 -2.99
C ASP A 64 -4.76 -1.56 -4.22
N LEU A 65 -4.34 -0.31 -4.08
CA LEU A 65 -4.20 0.64 -5.18
C LEU A 65 -3.21 0.11 -6.24
N LEU A 66 -2.00 -0.25 -5.83
CA LEU A 66 -0.97 -0.79 -6.73
C LEU A 66 -1.39 -2.11 -7.37
N ALA A 67 -2.13 -2.96 -6.65
CA ALA A 67 -2.69 -4.20 -7.19
C ALA A 67 -3.70 -3.95 -8.33
N LYS A 68 -4.45 -2.83 -8.30
CA LYS A 68 -5.32 -2.42 -9.42
C LYS A 68 -4.51 -2.03 -10.65
N TYR A 69 -3.44 -1.28 -10.45
CA TYR A 69 -2.53 -0.91 -11.55
C TYR A 69 -1.82 -2.12 -12.14
N PHE A 70 -1.36 -3.04 -11.29
CA PHE A 70 -0.73 -4.28 -11.72
C PHE A 70 -1.67 -5.14 -12.58
N ALA A 71 -2.94 -5.27 -12.15
CA ALA A 71 -3.93 -6.08 -12.85
C ALA A 71 -4.63 -5.36 -14.01
N GLY A 72 -4.53 -4.04 -14.12
CA GLY A 72 -5.24 -3.23 -15.11
C GLY A 72 -6.76 -3.22 -14.94
N THR A 73 -7.26 -3.53 -13.74
CA THR A 73 -8.70 -3.62 -13.45
C THR A 73 -9.03 -3.27 -12.00
N ASP A 74 -10.19 -2.66 -11.82
CA ASP A 74 -10.76 -2.27 -10.52
C ASP A 74 -12.04 -3.04 -10.16
N GLN A 75 -12.38 -4.09 -10.94
CA GLN A 75 -13.59 -4.89 -10.71
C GLN A 75 -13.61 -5.44 -9.28
N SER A 76 -14.79 -5.44 -8.66
CA SER A 76 -15.00 -5.96 -7.29
C SER A 76 -14.80 -7.48 -7.22
N ARG A 77 -15.10 -8.20 -8.31
CA ARG A 77 -14.81 -9.63 -8.40
C ARG A 77 -13.30 -9.87 -8.52
N GLY A 78 -12.76 -10.74 -7.67
CA GLY A 78 -11.34 -11.12 -7.73
C GLY A 78 -10.38 -10.20 -6.96
N VAL A 79 -10.87 -9.26 -6.14
CA VAL A 79 -10.04 -8.37 -5.31
C VAL A 79 -8.96 -9.13 -4.54
N GLY A 80 -9.35 -10.23 -3.85
CA GLY A 80 -8.40 -11.02 -3.06
C GLY A 80 -7.30 -11.67 -3.90
N SER A 81 -7.62 -12.15 -5.10
CA SER A 81 -6.61 -12.72 -6.01
C SER A 81 -5.66 -11.65 -6.52
N ARG A 82 -6.20 -10.51 -6.97
CA ARG A 82 -5.42 -9.36 -7.44
C ARG A 82 -4.45 -8.87 -6.36
N TYR A 83 -4.94 -8.69 -5.13
CA TYR A 83 -4.16 -8.25 -3.99
C TYR A 83 -3.01 -9.23 -3.70
N ARG A 84 -3.29 -10.53 -3.59
CA ARG A 84 -2.27 -11.56 -3.34
C ARG A 84 -1.27 -11.70 -4.48
N ASN A 85 -1.70 -11.57 -5.73
CA ASN A 85 -0.81 -11.62 -6.88
C ASN A 85 0.20 -10.48 -6.85
N TYR A 86 -0.24 -9.26 -6.49
CA TYR A 86 0.67 -8.13 -6.29
C TYR A 86 1.67 -8.40 -5.16
N LEU A 87 1.20 -8.84 -4.00
CA LEU A 87 2.07 -9.17 -2.86
C LEU A 87 3.12 -10.23 -3.25
N ASN A 88 2.70 -11.30 -3.90
CA ASN A 88 3.58 -12.37 -4.33
C ASN A 88 4.61 -11.92 -5.37
N ARG A 89 4.30 -10.92 -6.17
CA ARG A 89 5.23 -10.39 -7.18
C ARG A 89 6.22 -9.41 -6.59
N TYR A 90 5.76 -8.48 -5.72
CA TYR A 90 6.53 -7.28 -5.37
C TYR A 90 6.90 -7.16 -3.89
N CYS A 91 6.24 -7.89 -2.98
CA CYS A 91 6.49 -7.78 -1.54
C CYS A 91 7.37 -8.91 -0.96
N GLN A 92 8.22 -9.50 -1.79
CA GLN A 92 9.06 -10.63 -1.38
C GLN A 92 10.22 -10.21 -0.42
N PRO A 93 10.72 -11.13 0.43
CA PRO A 93 10.26 -12.50 0.61
C PRO A 93 9.01 -12.59 1.49
N LEU A 94 8.08 -13.47 1.12
CA LEU A 94 6.89 -13.82 1.89
C LEU A 94 6.88 -15.32 2.16
N GLY A 95 6.41 -15.71 3.35
CA GLY A 95 6.08 -17.11 3.65
C GLY A 95 4.85 -17.60 2.85
N PRO A 96 4.61 -18.92 2.81
CA PRO A 96 3.59 -19.54 1.95
C PRO A 96 2.16 -18.97 2.15
N ASP A 97 1.82 -18.60 3.38
CA ASP A 97 0.49 -18.08 3.75
C ASP A 97 0.46 -16.57 4.01
N ASP A 98 1.59 -15.86 3.93
CA ASP A 98 1.69 -14.46 4.31
C ASP A 98 0.80 -13.55 3.47
N ALA A 99 0.78 -13.74 2.15
CA ALA A 99 -0.07 -12.95 1.26
C ALA A 99 -1.57 -13.13 1.58
N LYS A 100 -1.98 -14.33 1.98
CA LYS A 100 -3.35 -14.61 2.43
C LYS A 100 -3.63 -13.95 3.78
N THR A 101 -2.69 -14.04 4.71
CA THR A 101 -2.80 -13.44 6.05
C THR A 101 -2.87 -11.92 5.97
N LEU A 102 -2.03 -11.27 5.14
CA LEU A 102 -2.08 -9.83 4.89
C LEU A 102 -3.40 -9.40 4.24
N TYR A 103 -3.95 -10.21 3.34
CA TYR A 103 -5.27 -9.93 2.76
C TYR A 103 -6.39 -10.01 3.82
N GLN A 104 -6.32 -10.96 4.77
CA GLN A 104 -7.28 -11.03 5.88
C GLN A 104 -7.08 -9.86 6.86
N PHE A 105 -5.85 -9.44 7.12
CA PHE A 105 -5.56 -8.24 7.91
C PHE A 105 -6.13 -6.97 7.27
N ARG A 106 -5.97 -6.82 5.95
CA ARG A 106 -6.60 -5.74 5.18
C ARG A 106 -8.12 -5.76 5.34
N ASN A 107 -8.76 -6.93 5.23
CA ASN A 107 -10.22 -7.04 5.37
C ASN A 107 -10.66 -6.69 6.80
N ALA A 108 -9.95 -7.14 7.82
CA ALA A 108 -10.23 -6.81 9.21
C ALA A 108 -10.19 -5.30 9.46
N LEU A 109 -9.15 -4.61 8.99
CA LEU A 109 -8.98 -3.18 9.22
C LEU A 109 -9.92 -2.32 8.37
N ILE A 110 -10.05 -2.60 7.08
CA ILE A 110 -10.75 -1.70 6.15
C ILE A 110 -12.26 -1.94 6.17
N HIS A 111 -12.72 -3.18 6.31
CA HIS A 111 -14.15 -3.49 6.28
C HIS A 111 -14.82 -3.56 7.65
N SER A 112 -14.09 -3.98 8.68
CA SER A 112 -14.66 -4.22 10.01
C SER A 112 -14.16 -3.23 11.06
N PHE A 113 -13.23 -2.35 10.70
CA PHE A 113 -12.56 -1.44 11.63
C PHE A 113 -12.07 -2.18 12.89
N GLY A 114 -11.59 -3.43 12.71
CA GLY A 114 -11.21 -4.34 13.79
C GLY A 114 -9.93 -5.12 13.49
N LEU A 115 -9.59 -5.99 14.41
CA LEU A 115 -8.46 -6.90 14.33
C LEU A 115 -8.91 -8.36 14.22
N TYR A 116 -10.11 -8.57 13.64
CA TYR A 116 -10.73 -9.89 13.47
C TYR A 116 -11.22 -10.05 12.04
N SER A 117 -10.95 -11.21 11.45
CA SER A 117 -11.49 -11.60 10.15
C SER A 117 -11.78 -13.10 10.16
N GLU A 118 -12.76 -13.52 9.37
CA GLU A 118 -13.11 -14.92 9.19
C GLU A 118 -13.21 -15.23 7.69
N SER A 119 -12.65 -16.37 7.28
CA SER A 119 -12.69 -16.83 5.89
C SER A 119 -12.65 -18.34 5.82
N LYS A 120 -13.65 -18.93 5.19
CA LYS A 120 -13.74 -20.39 4.95
C LYS A 120 -13.48 -21.21 6.21
N ASN A 121 -14.18 -20.92 7.30
CA ASN A 121 -14.06 -21.59 8.61
C ASN A 121 -12.70 -21.40 9.31
N LYS A 122 -11.85 -20.50 8.83
CA LYS A 122 -10.63 -20.10 9.52
C LYS A 122 -10.78 -18.70 10.09
N VAL A 123 -10.52 -18.58 11.38
CA VAL A 123 -10.51 -17.31 12.14
C VAL A 123 -9.11 -16.71 12.08
N TYR A 124 -9.04 -15.39 11.97
CA TYR A 124 -7.82 -14.60 12.04
C TYR A 124 -8.00 -13.54 13.11
N ARG A 125 -7.13 -13.54 14.11
CA ARG A 125 -7.01 -12.49 15.12
C ARG A 125 -5.70 -11.79 14.94
N PHE A 126 -5.71 -10.47 14.88
CA PHE A 126 -4.53 -9.69 14.58
C PHE A 126 -4.07 -8.87 15.78
N GLY A 127 -2.77 -8.69 15.90
CA GLY A 127 -2.12 -7.67 16.69
C GLY A 127 -1.17 -6.88 15.80
N MET A 128 -0.76 -5.71 16.24
CA MET A 128 0.22 -4.87 15.54
C MET A 128 1.44 -4.66 16.44
N SER A 129 2.63 -4.69 15.84
CA SER A 129 3.88 -4.29 16.47
C SER A 129 4.63 -3.26 15.62
N PHE A 130 5.65 -2.63 16.18
CA PHE A 130 6.51 -1.68 15.48
C PHE A 130 7.96 -1.88 15.91
N ARG A 131 8.47 -3.10 15.76
CA ARG A 131 9.80 -3.51 16.22
C ARG A 131 10.81 -3.71 15.10
N GLY A 132 10.34 -3.83 13.84
CA GLY A 132 11.16 -3.99 12.64
C GLY A 132 11.88 -5.34 12.55
N ARG A 133 11.19 -6.42 12.98
CA ARG A 133 11.76 -7.77 12.94
C ARG A 133 11.11 -8.59 11.84
N THR A 134 10.22 -9.52 12.20
CA THR A 134 9.54 -10.41 11.28
C THR A 134 8.20 -9.79 10.86
N LEU A 135 7.89 -9.78 9.56
CA LEU A 135 6.67 -9.18 9.02
C LEU A 135 5.41 -9.75 9.69
N ILE A 136 5.29 -11.07 9.77
CA ILE A 136 4.19 -11.78 10.41
C ILE A 136 4.74 -12.77 11.41
N THR A 137 4.28 -12.68 12.64
CA THR A 137 4.55 -13.69 13.67
C THR A 137 3.24 -14.38 13.99
N GLN A 138 3.19 -15.68 13.82
CA GLN A 138 2.05 -16.50 14.21
C GLN A 138 2.19 -16.92 15.68
N GLY A 139 1.20 -16.58 16.48
CA GLY A 139 1.04 -17.00 17.85
C GLY A 139 0.08 -18.20 17.98
N ALA A 140 -0.39 -18.44 19.20
CA ALA A 140 -1.38 -19.50 19.47
C ALA A 140 -2.79 -19.10 18.96
N LYS A 141 -3.64 -20.09 18.68
CA LYS A 141 -5.09 -19.90 18.39
C LYS A 141 -5.39 -18.90 17.27
N ASP A 142 -4.74 -19.05 16.11
CA ASP A 142 -4.98 -18.19 14.94
C ASP A 142 -4.73 -16.70 15.19
N CYS A 143 -3.85 -16.37 16.13
CA CYS A 143 -3.38 -15.02 16.40
C CYS A 143 -2.16 -14.72 15.53
N TYR A 144 -2.17 -13.56 14.88
CA TYR A 144 -1.09 -13.08 14.00
C TYR A 144 -0.69 -11.67 14.43
N THR A 145 0.59 -11.46 14.67
CA THR A 145 1.13 -10.11 14.90
C THR A 145 1.79 -9.61 13.64
N ILE A 146 1.31 -8.48 13.14
CA ILE A 146 1.87 -7.81 11.95
C ILE A 146 2.82 -6.71 12.43
N ASP A 147 4.07 -6.77 11.98
CA ASP A 147 5.03 -5.70 12.25
C ASP A 147 4.91 -4.60 11.19
N LEU A 148 4.48 -3.40 11.63
CA LEU A 148 4.18 -2.29 10.73
C LEU A 148 5.43 -1.63 10.15
N ARG A 149 6.59 -1.73 10.83
CA ARG A 149 7.85 -1.26 10.25
C ARG A 149 8.26 -2.16 9.09
N ALA A 150 8.26 -3.49 9.32
CA ALA A 150 8.55 -4.45 8.27
C ALA A 150 7.54 -4.39 7.12
N LEU A 151 6.25 -4.18 7.41
CA LEU A 151 5.21 -4.00 6.40
C LEU A 151 5.44 -2.73 5.55
N HIS A 152 5.80 -1.62 6.18
CA HIS A 152 6.12 -0.38 5.49
C HIS A 152 7.36 -0.53 4.60
N GLU A 153 8.43 -1.16 5.11
CA GLU A 153 9.64 -1.44 4.32
C GLU A 153 9.32 -2.27 3.07
N ARG A 154 8.48 -3.32 3.21
CA ARG A 154 8.01 -4.12 2.07
C ARG A 154 7.16 -3.31 1.09
N PHE A 155 6.32 -2.44 1.59
CA PHE A 155 5.49 -1.56 0.77
C PHE A 155 6.36 -0.61 -0.07
N GLU A 156 7.32 0.09 0.54
CA GLU A 156 8.22 1.00 -0.17
C GLU A 156 9.10 0.26 -1.20
N GLN A 157 9.62 -0.92 -0.83
CA GLN A 157 10.35 -1.77 -1.75
C GLN A 157 9.48 -2.21 -2.94
N SER A 158 8.21 -2.57 -2.68
CA SER A 158 7.29 -2.98 -3.73
C SER A 158 6.97 -1.86 -4.72
N ILE A 159 6.90 -0.60 -4.25
CA ILE A 159 6.74 0.59 -5.10
C ILE A 159 7.94 0.73 -6.04
N SER A 160 9.16 0.64 -5.50
CA SER A 160 10.39 0.79 -6.29
C SER A 160 10.51 -0.31 -7.36
N LEU A 161 10.19 -1.56 -7.02
CA LEU A 161 10.20 -2.68 -7.97
C LEU A 161 9.11 -2.54 -9.05
N PHE A 162 7.89 -2.15 -8.64
CA PHE A 162 6.79 -1.92 -9.57
C PHE A 162 7.11 -0.78 -10.54
N GLN A 163 7.71 0.31 -10.05
CA GLN A 163 8.16 1.44 -10.85
C GLN A 163 9.23 1.01 -11.86
N SER A 164 10.21 0.20 -11.44
CA SER A 164 11.24 -0.35 -12.32
C SER A 164 10.66 -1.27 -13.43
N ASP A 165 9.72 -2.16 -13.06
CA ASP A 165 9.07 -3.03 -14.05
C ASP A 165 8.23 -2.22 -15.04
N LEU A 166 7.62 -1.10 -14.60
CA LEU A 166 6.82 -0.23 -15.46
C LEU A 166 7.64 0.40 -16.62
N ASP A 167 8.95 0.57 -16.45
CA ASP A 167 9.82 1.09 -17.51
C ASP A 167 9.95 0.12 -18.70
N THR A 168 9.85 -1.17 -18.46
CA THR A 168 10.19 -2.21 -19.44
C THR A 168 9.01 -3.10 -19.84
N ASP A 169 8.01 -3.25 -18.98
CA ASP A 169 6.84 -4.11 -19.22
C ASP A 169 5.72 -3.35 -19.91
N THR A 170 5.53 -3.61 -21.21
CA THR A 170 4.49 -2.97 -22.04
C THR A 170 3.06 -3.31 -21.59
N ASN A 171 2.83 -4.50 -21.01
CA ASN A 171 1.52 -4.86 -20.45
C ASN A 171 1.25 -4.05 -19.18
N LEU A 172 2.25 -3.90 -18.33
CA LEU A 172 2.15 -3.08 -17.13
C LEU A 172 1.91 -1.60 -17.47
N GLN A 173 2.59 -1.08 -18.49
CA GLN A 173 2.36 0.28 -19.01
C GLN A 173 0.91 0.48 -19.50
N ARG A 174 0.37 -0.49 -20.24
CA ARG A 174 -1.02 -0.46 -20.68
C ARG A 174 -1.99 -0.47 -19.50
N ASN A 175 -1.75 -1.34 -18.51
CA ASN A 175 -2.54 -1.43 -17.29
C ASN A 175 -2.49 -0.12 -16.49
N PHE A 176 -1.31 0.48 -16.36
CA PHE A 176 -1.11 1.77 -15.72
C PHE A 176 -1.94 2.86 -16.39
N LYS A 177 -1.83 3.00 -17.71
CA LYS A 177 -2.60 3.97 -18.50
C LYS A 177 -4.11 3.79 -18.34
N ALA A 178 -4.59 2.55 -18.23
CA ALA A 178 -6.02 2.26 -18.03
C ALA A 178 -6.53 2.67 -16.65
N MET A 179 -5.68 2.59 -15.61
CA MET A 179 -6.08 2.88 -14.22
C MET A 179 -5.81 4.33 -13.81
N PHE A 180 -4.84 5.01 -14.41
CA PHE A 180 -4.43 6.35 -14.03
C PHE A 180 -5.56 7.40 -14.07
N PRO A 181 -6.44 7.45 -15.08
CA PRO A 181 -7.56 8.41 -15.10
C PRO A 181 -8.50 8.31 -13.90
N LYS A 182 -8.59 7.11 -13.28
CA LYS A 182 -9.48 6.87 -12.15
C LYS A 182 -8.79 7.08 -10.79
N TYR A 183 -7.51 6.72 -10.70
CA TYR A 183 -6.81 6.56 -9.41
C TYR A 183 -5.44 7.22 -9.38
N GLY A 184 -5.07 7.99 -10.40
CA GLY A 184 -3.71 8.52 -10.52
C GLY A 184 -3.45 9.76 -9.68
N CYS A 185 -4.44 10.62 -9.54
CA CYS A 185 -4.27 11.89 -8.84
C CYS A 185 -5.51 12.34 -8.07
N ALA A 186 -5.28 13.16 -7.05
CA ALA A 186 -6.29 13.99 -6.42
C ALA A 186 -6.26 15.39 -7.03
N LEU A 187 -7.43 15.97 -7.29
CA LEU A 187 -7.58 17.36 -7.68
C LEU A 187 -7.68 18.22 -6.41
N TYR A 188 -7.05 19.36 -6.41
CA TYR A 188 -7.17 20.31 -5.30
C TYR A 188 -8.50 21.07 -5.33
N ASP A 189 -9.08 21.19 -6.52
CA ASP A 189 -10.36 21.84 -6.76
C ASP A 189 -11.13 21.06 -7.83
N CYS A 190 -12.38 20.72 -7.54
CA CYS A 190 -13.30 20.04 -8.44
C CYS A 190 -14.32 21.00 -9.07
N SER A 191 -14.05 22.33 -8.99
CA SER A 191 -14.90 23.38 -9.59
C SER A 191 -14.74 23.47 -11.10
#